data_bcaf84bff44c52e764ede4b8279d1c6f
#
_entry.id   bcaf84bff44c52e764ede4b8279d1c6f
#
_cell.length_a   1.000
_cell.length_b   1.000
_cell.length_c   1.000
_cell.angle_alpha   90.00
_cell.angle_beta   90.00
_cell.angle_gamma   90.00
#
_symmetry.space_group_name_H-M   'P 1'
#
loop_
_entity.id
_entity.type
_entity.pdbx_description
1 polymer ?
#
loop_
_entity_poly.entity_id
_entity_poly.type
_entity_poly.pdbx_seq_one_letter_code
_entity_poly.pdbx_strand_id
1 'polypeptide(L)'
;MDKRERIVRRIAKELHDGDYVNLGIGMPTLVGNHVPPGVDITLHSENGMLGVGPYPLESEIDPDLVNAGKEIVTELAGTSYCSSADSFAMVRGGHIDMTVLGALEVDEEGNLANWMVPGKMMKGMGGAMDLVAGAKRVIIAMEHTTKDGGHKILKRCMLPLTGAKVVHMIVTELAVIDVTPTGLVLREIASDTTVDAVTKATGAALLVDGEPGRF
;
A
#
# COMPACT_ATOMS: atom_id res chain seq x y z
N MET A 1 20.38 -2.40 3.03
CA MET A 1 19.20 -2.15 2.16
C MET A 1 18.47 -0.94 2.70
N ASP A 2 18.05 -0.03 1.83
CA ASP A 2 17.21 1.11 2.24
C ASP A 2 15.86 0.61 2.80
N LYS A 3 15.29 1.34 3.77
CA LYS A 3 14.02 0.98 4.41
C LYS A 3 12.88 0.83 3.39
N ARG A 4 12.77 1.79 2.46
CA ARG A 4 11.72 1.78 1.44
C ARG A 4 11.85 0.60 0.50
N GLU A 5 13.07 0.33 0.06
CA GLU A 5 13.40 -0.82 -0.79
C GLU A 5 13.03 -2.14 -0.12
N ARG A 6 13.30 -2.28 1.19
CA ARG A 6 12.91 -3.46 1.97
C ARG A 6 11.40 -3.66 1.98
N ILE A 7 10.64 -2.60 2.26
CA ILE A 7 9.18 -2.62 2.31
C ILE A 7 8.60 -3.05 0.96
N VAL A 8 8.99 -2.37 -0.12
CA VAL A 8 8.39 -2.62 -1.43
C VAL A 8 8.74 -3.99 -1.99
N ARG A 9 9.97 -4.48 -1.77
CA ARG A 9 10.38 -5.84 -2.15
C ARG A 9 9.59 -6.90 -1.39
N ARG A 10 9.28 -6.64 -0.11
CA ARG A 10 8.46 -7.58 0.67
C ARG A 10 7.02 -7.59 0.17
N ILE A 11 6.44 -6.41 -0.11
CA ILE A 11 5.08 -6.30 -0.64
C ILE A 11 4.98 -6.99 -2.02
N ALA A 12 5.98 -6.86 -2.87
CA ALA A 12 5.96 -7.46 -4.19
C ALA A 12 5.79 -9.01 -4.16
N LYS A 13 6.17 -9.66 -3.05
CA LYS A 13 5.93 -11.10 -2.85
C LYS A 13 4.45 -11.47 -2.63
N GLU A 14 3.59 -10.47 -2.40
CA GLU A 14 2.14 -10.65 -2.25
C GLU A 14 1.39 -10.56 -3.59
N LEU A 15 2.09 -10.23 -4.68
CA LEU A 15 1.51 -10.16 -6.02
C LEU A 15 1.34 -11.56 -6.61
N HIS A 16 0.19 -11.80 -7.24
CA HIS A 16 -0.11 -13.06 -7.92
C HIS A 16 -0.34 -12.81 -9.40
N ASP A 17 -0.14 -13.87 -10.18
CA ASP A 17 -0.38 -13.83 -11.62
C ASP A 17 -1.85 -13.51 -11.93
N GLY A 18 -2.07 -12.54 -12.83
CA GLY A 18 -3.39 -12.07 -13.21
C GLY A 18 -4.00 -11.00 -12.29
N ASP A 19 -3.32 -10.56 -11.22
CA ASP A 19 -3.84 -9.53 -10.31
C ASP A 19 -4.01 -8.17 -11.02
N TYR A 20 -5.12 -7.51 -10.73
CA TYR A 20 -5.33 -6.08 -11.00
C TYR A 20 -4.91 -5.29 -9.75
N VAL A 21 -3.86 -4.48 -9.88
CA VAL A 21 -3.20 -3.84 -8.74
C VAL A 21 -3.20 -2.32 -8.86
N ASN A 22 -3.69 -1.64 -7.83
CA ASN A 22 -3.54 -0.19 -7.71
C ASN A 22 -2.41 0.14 -6.74
N LEU A 23 -1.50 1.01 -7.15
CA LEU A 23 -0.37 1.46 -6.36
C LEU A 23 -0.53 2.95 -6.01
N GLY A 24 -0.69 3.25 -4.74
CA GLY A 24 -0.78 4.62 -4.23
C GLY A 24 0.50 5.42 -4.45
N ILE A 25 0.36 6.75 -4.42
CA ILE A 25 1.43 7.71 -4.68
C ILE A 25 2.61 7.54 -3.71
N GLY A 26 3.83 7.66 -4.21
CA GLY A 26 5.06 7.65 -3.45
C GLY A 26 5.66 6.25 -3.27
N MET A 27 5.91 5.80 -2.03
CA MET A 27 6.55 4.50 -1.80
C MET A 27 5.80 3.32 -2.47
N PRO A 28 4.47 3.24 -2.44
CA PRO A 28 3.74 2.15 -3.10
C PRO A 28 4.03 1.99 -4.59
N THR A 29 4.27 3.07 -5.35
CA THR A 29 4.55 2.97 -6.80
C THR A 29 5.79 2.13 -7.09
N LEU A 30 6.75 2.11 -6.17
CA LEU A 30 7.99 1.33 -6.33
C LEU A 30 7.77 -0.18 -6.30
N VAL A 31 6.64 -0.68 -5.80
CA VAL A 31 6.31 -2.12 -5.79
C VAL A 31 6.29 -2.68 -7.21
N GLY A 32 5.81 -1.90 -8.19
CA GLY A 32 5.79 -2.30 -9.60
C GLY A 32 7.17 -2.63 -10.19
N ASN A 33 8.25 -2.11 -9.61
CA ASN A 33 9.61 -2.40 -10.05
C ASN A 33 10.14 -3.76 -9.56
N HIS A 34 9.39 -4.46 -8.71
CA HIS A 34 9.82 -5.69 -8.04
C HIS A 34 8.85 -6.86 -8.24
N VAL A 35 8.02 -6.81 -9.28
CA VAL A 35 7.14 -7.93 -9.64
C VAL A 35 7.97 -9.20 -9.81
N PRO A 36 7.61 -10.31 -9.14
CA PRO A 36 8.38 -11.55 -9.21
C PRO A 36 8.45 -12.10 -10.65
N PRO A 37 9.56 -12.73 -11.06
CA PRO A 37 9.64 -13.37 -12.36
C PRO A 37 8.52 -14.40 -12.58
N GLY A 38 7.85 -14.34 -13.73
CA GLY A 38 6.75 -15.23 -14.07
C GLY A 38 5.39 -14.84 -13.50
N VAL A 39 5.30 -13.73 -12.81
CA VAL A 39 4.05 -13.10 -12.35
C VAL A 39 3.72 -11.97 -13.32
N ASP A 40 2.56 -12.00 -13.93
CA ASP A 40 2.03 -10.95 -14.79
C ASP A 40 0.88 -10.24 -14.07
N ILE A 41 0.97 -8.92 -13.92
CA ILE A 41 -0.04 -8.11 -13.25
C ILE A 41 -0.50 -6.97 -14.16
N THR A 42 -1.72 -6.51 -13.96
CA THR A 42 -2.23 -5.31 -14.61
C THR A 42 -2.24 -4.15 -13.62
N LEU A 43 -1.37 -3.16 -13.82
CA LEU A 43 -1.38 -1.95 -12.99
C LEU A 43 -2.55 -1.05 -13.41
N HIS A 44 -3.34 -0.68 -12.42
CA HIS A 44 -4.48 0.22 -12.54
C HIS A 44 -4.10 1.61 -12.03
N SER A 45 -4.40 2.62 -12.81
CA SER A 45 -4.35 4.04 -12.40
C SER A 45 -5.76 4.62 -12.41
N GLU A 46 -6.21 5.12 -11.25
CA GLU A 46 -7.60 5.52 -11.03
C GLU A 46 -8.06 6.72 -11.88
N ASN A 47 -7.13 7.46 -12.50
CA ASN A 47 -7.47 8.49 -13.48
C ASN A 47 -8.02 7.92 -14.80
N GLY A 48 -7.92 6.61 -15.02
CA GLY A 48 -8.59 5.92 -16.13
C GLY A 48 -7.69 5.07 -17.02
N MET A 49 -6.66 4.43 -16.46
CA MET A 49 -5.75 3.58 -17.23
C MET A 49 -5.63 2.19 -16.59
N LEU A 50 -5.81 1.13 -17.39
CA LEU A 50 -5.48 -0.25 -17.05
C LEU A 50 -4.33 -0.70 -17.95
N GLY A 51 -3.23 -1.17 -17.36
CA GLY A 51 -2.02 -1.55 -18.08
C GLY A 51 -0.96 -0.44 -18.09
N VAL A 52 -0.78 0.23 -16.94
CA VAL A 52 0.32 1.19 -16.74
C VAL A 52 1.65 0.47 -16.91
N GLY A 53 2.47 0.96 -17.83
CA GLY A 53 3.81 0.45 -18.09
C GLY A 53 4.90 1.12 -17.24
N PRO A 54 6.16 0.78 -17.50
CA PRO A 54 7.30 1.39 -16.82
C PRO A 54 7.44 2.88 -17.12
N TYR A 55 8.33 3.56 -16.40
CA TYR A 55 8.69 4.93 -16.72
C TYR A 55 9.35 5.02 -18.11
N PRO A 56 9.00 6.02 -18.94
CA PRO A 56 9.52 6.16 -20.29
C PRO A 56 11.01 6.51 -20.30
N LEU A 57 11.71 6.10 -21.38
CA LEU A 57 12.96 6.71 -21.74
C LEU A 57 12.70 8.15 -22.24
N GLU A 58 13.73 8.99 -22.26
CA GLU A 58 13.60 10.41 -22.70
C GLU A 58 12.98 10.54 -24.10
N SER A 59 13.27 9.60 -24.99
CA SER A 59 12.73 9.54 -26.35
C SER A 59 11.28 9.03 -26.46
N GLU A 60 10.72 8.51 -25.37
CA GLU A 60 9.38 7.88 -25.32
C GLU A 60 8.40 8.72 -24.49
N ILE A 61 8.83 9.89 -24.02
CA ILE A 61 8.00 10.77 -23.19
C ILE A 61 6.79 11.25 -23.97
N ASP A 62 5.60 10.88 -23.49
CA ASP A 62 4.33 11.46 -23.89
C ASP A 62 3.76 12.27 -22.70
N PRO A 63 3.68 13.63 -22.82
CA PRO A 63 3.22 14.47 -21.72
C PRO A 63 1.73 14.30 -21.39
N ASP A 64 0.94 13.69 -22.27
CA ASP A 64 -0.48 13.42 -22.05
C ASP A 64 -0.70 12.08 -21.36
N LEU A 65 0.33 11.23 -21.28
CA LEU A 65 0.26 9.90 -20.66
C LEU A 65 0.79 9.94 -19.23
N VAL A 66 -0.11 10.25 -18.29
CA VAL A 66 0.23 10.40 -16.87
C VAL A 66 -0.62 9.49 -15.99
N ASN A 67 -0.01 8.95 -14.93
CA ASN A 67 -0.72 8.21 -13.90
C ASN A 67 -1.43 9.17 -12.91
N ALA A 68 -2.20 8.62 -11.97
CA ALA A 68 -2.89 9.38 -10.94
C ALA A 68 -1.93 10.14 -9.99
N GLY A 69 -0.66 9.72 -9.91
CA GLY A 69 0.42 10.40 -9.21
C GLY A 69 1.01 11.59 -9.96
N LYS A 70 0.52 11.89 -11.17
CA LYS A 70 1.04 12.92 -12.10
C LYS A 70 2.48 12.61 -12.60
N GLU A 71 2.83 11.34 -12.62
CA GLU A 71 4.09 10.88 -13.20
C GLU A 71 3.84 10.43 -14.63
N ILE A 72 4.76 10.76 -15.55
CA ILE A 72 4.69 10.28 -16.94
C ILE A 72 5.00 8.78 -16.93
N VAL A 73 4.17 8.01 -17.61
CA VAL A 73 4.27 6.55 -17.70
C VAL A 73 4.21 6.10 -19.17
N THR A 74 4.50 4.84 -19.42
CA THR A 74 4.23 4.19 -20.71
C THR A 74 2.98 3.32 -20.61
N GLU A 75 2.52 2.82 -21.73
CA GLU A 75 1.47 1.81 -21.82
C GLU A 75 2.06 0.44 -22.17
N LEU A 76 1.40 -0.60 -21.69
CA LEU A 76 1.68 -1.98 -22.10
C LEU A 76 0.82 -2.38 -23.29
N ALA A 77 1.23 -3.42 -24.04
CA ALA A 77 0.37 -3.98 -25.07
C ALA A 77 -0.94 -4.48 -24.45
N GLY A 78 -2.07 -3.99 -24.96
CA GLY A 78 -3.40 -4.32 -24.42
C GLY A 78 -3.93 -3.33 -23.38
N THR A 79 -3.23 -2.23 -23.14
CA THR A 79 -3.71 -1.13 -22.26
C THR A 79 -5.10 -0.65 -22.68
N SER A 80 -5.94 -0.40 -21.70
CA SER A 80 -7.28 0.16 -21.88
C SER A 80 -7.42 1.50 -21.17
N TYR A 81 -8.06 2.44 -21.84
CA TYR A 81 -8.39 3.76 -21.30
C TYR A 81 -9.88 3.88 -21.04
N CYS A 82 -10.24 4.48 -19.94
CA CYS A 82 -11.63 4.70 -19.55
C CYS A 82 -11.79 6.05 -18.84
N SER A 83 -13.02 6.47 -18.61
CA SER A 83 -13.26 7.64 -17.78
C SER A 83 -12.88 7.35 -16.32
N SER A 84 -12.55 8.38 -15.55
CA SER A 84 -12.35 8.22 -14.10
C SER A 84 -13.59 7.68 -13.40
N ALA A 85 -14.79 7.96 -13.92
CA ALA A 85 -16.03 7.40 -13.40
C ALA A 85 -16.10 5.87 -13.57
N ASP A 86 -15.74 5.35 -14.76
CA ASP A 86 -15.67 3.92 -15.02
C ASP A 86 -14.57 3.25 -14.20
N SER A 87 -13.40 3.92 -14.11
CA SER A 87 -12.28 3.46 -13.30
C SER A 87 -12.69 3.26 -11.83
N PHE A 88 -13.34 4.25 -11.22
CA PHE A 88 -13.85 4.11 -9.86
C PHE A 88 -15.03 3.14 -9.74
N ALA A 89 -15.83 2.95 -10.80
CA ALA A 89 -16.85 1.91 -10.82
C ALA A 89 -16.21 0.50 -10.77
N MET A 90 -15.09 0.28 -11.45
CA MET A 90 -14.32 -0.96 -11.34
C MET A 90 -13.79 -1.18 -9.92
N VAL A 91 -13.25 -0.15 -9.28
CA VAL A 91 -12.81 -0.22 -7.88
C VAL A 91 -13.98 -0.61 -6.97
N ARG A 92 -15.10 0.14 -7.00
CA ARG A 92 -16.29 -0.11 -6.16
C ARG A 92 -16.95 -1.45 -6.46
N GLY A 93 -16.82 -1.93 -7.70
CA GLY A 93 -17.33 -3.24 -8.13
C GLY A 93 -16.48 -4.43 -7.67
N GLY A 94 -15.36 -4.19 -6.95
CA GLY A 94 -14.49 -5.27 -6.46
C GLY A 94 -13.63 -5.91 -7.55
N HIS A 95 -13.34 -5.18 -8.64
CA HIS A 95 -12.52 -5.68 -9.75
C HIS A 95 -11.01 -5.40 -9.56
N ILE A 96 -10.62 -4.70 -8.52
CA ILE A 96 -9.21 -4.50 -8.13
C ILE A 96 -8.84 -5.51 -7.04
N ASP A 97 -7.89 -6.38 -7.35
CA ASP A 97 -7.48 -7.46 -6.44
C ASP A 97 -6.68 -6.93 -5.25
N MET A 98 -5.82 -5.95 -5.50
CA MET A 98 -4.97 -5.38 -4.47
C MET A 98 -4.82 -3.87 -4.62
N THR A 99 -4.86 -3.14 -3.51
CA THR A 99 -4.35 -1.77 -3.44
C THR A 99 -3.26 -1.67 -2.39
N VAL A 100 -2.16 -0.98 -2.73
CA VAL A 100 -1.06 -0.69 -1.81
C VAL A 100 -1.06 0.81 -1.52
N LEU A 101 -1.20 1.19 -0.26
CA LEU A 101 -1.31 2.60 0.14
C LEU A 101 -0.31 2.94 1.24
N GLY A 102 0.12 4.20 1.27
CA GLY A 102 0.83 4.76 2.42
C GLY A 102 -0.11 5.07 3.58
N ALA A 103 0.43 5.11 4.81
CA ALA A 103 -0.34 5.50 5.99
C ALA A 103 0.40 6.51 6.88
N LEU A 104 -0.38 7.33 7.57
CA LEU A 104 0.06 8.12 8.72
C LEU A 104 -0.12 7.29 10.00
N GLU A 105 -1.30 6.68 10.16
CA GLU A 105 -1.64 5.77 11.25
C GLU A 105 -2.50 4.60 10.75
N VAL A 106 -2.30 3.44 11.39
CA VAL A 106 -3.18 2.27 11.29
C VAL A 106 -3.43 1.77 12.71
N ASP A 107 -4.62 1.25 13.00
CA ASP A 107 -4.90 0.69 14.32
C ASP A 107 -5.23 -0.81 14.32
N GLU A 108 -5.41 -1.35 15.54
CA GLU A 108 -5.61 -2.78 15.76
C GLU A 108 -6.90 -3.33 15.13
N GLU A 109 -7.86 -2.47 14.79
CA GLU A 109 -9.09 -2.87 14.09
C GLU A 109 -8.96 -2.76 12.55
N GLY A 110 -7.80 -2.30 12.03
CA GLY A 110 -7.60 -2.07 10.61
C GLY A 110 -8.16 -0.76 10.08
N ASN A 111 -8.40 0.21 10.97
CA ASN A 111 -8.74 1.56 10.55
C ASN A 111 -7.50 2.24 9.95
N LEU A 112 -7.70 3.00 8.88
CA LEU A 112 -6.64 3.71 8.16
C LEU A 112 -6.83 5.22 8.25
N ALA A 113 -5.75 5.94 8.58
CA ALA A 113 -5.65 7.39 8.45
C ALA A 113 -4.43 7.76 7.59
N ASN A 114 -4.64 8.43 6.45
CA ASN A 114 -3.53 8.75 5.53
C ASN A 114 -3.65 10.09 4.79
N TRP A 115 -4.64 10.91 5.08
CA TRP A 115 -4.93 12.08 4.27
C TRP A 115 -4.77 13.43 4.98
N MET A 116 -4.85 13.47 6.31
CA MET A 116 -4.80 14.72 7.06
C MET A 116 -4.10 14.58 8.41
N VAL A 117 -3.28 15.59 8.73
CA VAL A 117 -2.80 15.86 10.10
C VAL A 117 -3.38 17.23 10.49
N PRO A 118 -4.32 17.31 11.44
CA PRO A 118 -4.96 18.56 11.85
C PRO A 118 -3.93 19.65 12.19
N GLY A 119 -4.13 20.85 11.63
CA GLY A 119 -3.25 22.00 11.87
C GLY A 119 -1.88 21.96 11.20
N LYS A 120 -1.50 20.87 10.51
CA LYS A 120 -0.19 20.73 9.86
C LYS A 120 -0.29 20.42 8.36
N MET A 121 -1.13 19.47 7.96
CA MET A 121 -1.20 19.01 6.58
C MET A 121 -2.59 18.50 6.26
N MET A 122 -3.10 18.91 5.10
CA MET A 122 -4.30 18.36 4.49
C MET A 122 -4.02 18.12 3.00
N LYS A 123 -3.89 16.85 2.60
CA LYS A 123 -3.66 16.49 1.20
C LYS A 123 -4.96 16.22 0.43
N GLY A 124 -6.08 16.14 1.15
CA GLY A 124 -7.32 15.61 0.60
C GLY A 124 -7.32 14.08 0.52
N MET A 125 -8.49 13.49 0.48
CA MET A 125 -8.64 12.03 0.46
C MET A 125 -8.37 11.44 -0.93
N GLY A 126 -8.58 12.22 -1.99
CA GLY A 126 -8.49 11.70 -3.36
C GLY A 126 -9.36 10.46 -3.54
N GLY A 127 -8.86 9.48 -4.27
CA GLY A 127 -9.49 8.18 -4.49
C GLY A 127 -9.27 7.15 -3.39
N ALA A 128 -8.51 7.48 -2.32
CA ALA A 128 -8.13 6.50 -1.31
C ALA A 128 -9.32 5.86 -0.60
N MET A 129 -10.41 6.62 -0.35
CA MET A 129 -11.62 6.08 0.29
C MET A 129 -12.30 5.01 -0.56
N ASP A 130 -12.37 5.22 -1.87
CA ASP A 130 -12.94 4.24 -2.80
C ASP A 130 -12.02 3.02 -2.91
N LEU A 131 -10.71 3.22 -3.00
CA LEU A 131 -9.73 2.15 -3.09
C LEU A 131 -9.79 1.23 -1.87
N VAL A 132 -9.82 1.78 -0.65
CA VAL A 132 -9.88 0.94 0.56
C VAL A 132 -11.23 0.28 0.78
N ALA A 133 -12.31 0.83 0.22
CA ALA A 133 -13.64 0.26 0.34
C ALA A 133 -13.93 -0.81 -0.73
N GLY A 134 -13.28 -0.72 -1.89
CA GLY A 134 -13.62 -1.54 -3.06
C GLY A 134 -12.58 -2.59 -3.45
N ALA A 135 -11.28 -2.39 -3.17
CA ALA A 135 -10.26 -3.38 -3.47
C ALA A 135 -10.41 -4.61 -2.56
N LYS A 136 -10.18 -5.80 -3.13
CA LYS A 136 -10.30 -7.07 -2.38
C LYS A 136 -9.27 -7.19 -1.25
N ARG A 137 -8.09 -6.61 -1.45
CA ARG A 137 -7.01 -6.63 -0.45
C ARG A 137 -6.33 -5.26 -0.36
N VAL A 138 -6.22 -4.74 0.85
CA VAL A 138 -5.57 -3.47 1.16
C VAL A 138 -4.30 -3.74 1.95
N ILE A 139 -3.14 -3.39 1.38
CA ILE A 139 -1.83 -3.50 2.01
C ILE A 139 -1.30 -2.10 2.30
N ILE A 140 -0.79 -1.90 3.49
CA ILE A 140 -0.17 -0.65 3.90
C ILE A 140 1.35 -0.75 3.82
N ALA A 141 1.96 0.18 3.05
CA ALA A 141 3.39 0.38 2.93
C ALA A 141 3.80 1.63 3.72
N MET A 142 4.48 1.47 4.85
CA MET A 142 4.91 2.63 5.66
C MET A 142 6.14 2.31 6.52
N GLU A 143 6.89 3.33 6.93
CA GLU A 143 7.88 3.17 7.99
C GLU A 143 7.15 2.87 9.31
N HIS A 144 7.73 2.01 10.15
CA HIS A 144 7.10 1.48 11.35
C HIS A 144 6.80 2.57 12.39
N THR A 145 7.68 3.54 12.49
CA THR A 145 7.56 4.67 13.42
C THR A 145 7.65 5.99 12.68
N THR A 146 7.33 7.07 13.37
CA THR A 146 7.62 8.44 12.93
C THR A 146 9.13 8.72 13.02
N LYS A 147 9.61 9.81 12.43
CA LYS A 147 11.04 10.18 12.44
C LYS A 147 11.59 10.43 13.85
N ASP A 148 10.74 10.82 14.76
CA ASP A 148 11.02 11.06 16.18
C ASP A 148 10.73 9.84 17.07
N GLY A 149 10.46 8.67 16.45
CA GLY A 149 10.26 7.41 17.16
C GLY A 149 8.83 7.17 17.68
N GLY A 150 7.88 8.03 17.36
CA GLY A 150 6.48 7.86 17.73
C GLY A 150 5.83 6.69 17.00
N HIS A 151 4.86 6.04 17.62
CA HIS A 151 4.14 4.92 17.05
C HIS A 151 3.19 5.37 15.92
N LYS A 152 3.09 4.56 14.87
CA LYS A 152 2.14 4.70 13.76
C LYS A 152 1.14 3.57 13.69
N ILE A 153 1.48 2.42 14.28
CA ILE A 153 0.58 1.29 14.49
C ILE A 153 0.07 1.43 15.92
N LEU A 154 -1.23 1.68 16.08
CA LEU A 154 -1.81 2.17 17.32
C LEU A 154 -2.94 1.25 17.80
N LYS A 155 -3.30 1.35 19.06
CA LYS A 155 -4.55 0.73 19.55
C LYS A 155 -5.77 1.35 18.90
N ARG A 156 -5.74 2.67 18.65
CA ARG A 156 -6.80 3.43 17.97
C ARG A 156 -6.18 4.61 17.24
N CYS A 157 -6.57 4.80 15.98
CA CYS A 157 -6.18 5.96 15.21
C CYS A 157 -6.64 7.26 15.90
N MET A 158 -5.75 8.24 15.96
CA MET A 158 -6.03 9.57 16.48
C MET A 158 -6.32 10.58 15.37
N LEU A 159 -5.87 10.29 14.15
CA LEU A 159 -6.08 11.13 12.98
C LEU A 159 -7.42 10.79 12.30
N PRO A 160 -7.97 11.72 11.51
CA PRO A 160 -9.18 11.48 10.73
C PRO A 160 -9.01 10.28 9.79
N LEU A 161 -9.98 9.36 9.86
CA LEU A 161 -9.92 8.12 9.10
C LEU A 161 -10.14 8.35 7.60
N THR A 162 -9.45 7.55 6.80
CA THR A 162 -9.70 7.31 5.38
C THR A 162 -10.72 6.19 5.20
N GLY A 163 -10.62 5.15 6.01
CA GLY A 163 -11.56 4.03 6.03
C GLY A 163 -11.49 3.29 7.36
N ALA A 164 -12.61 2.68 7.77
CA ALA A 164 -12.73 1.90 8.98
C ALA A 164 -12.74 0.41 8.64
N LYS A 165 -11.88 -0.38 9.31
CA LYS A 165 -11.77 -1.83 9.16
C LYS A 165 -11.49 -2.27 7.71
N VAL A 166 -10.58 -1.56 7.04
CA VAL A 166 -10.28 -1.75 5.62
C VAL A 166 -8.88 -2.33 5.38
N VAL A 167 -7.98 -2.26 6.34
CA VAL A 167 -6.60 -2.75 6.19
C VAL A 167 -6.55 -4.25 6.44
N HIS A 168 -5.88 -4.97 5.55
CA HIS A 168 -5.66 -6.42 5.65
C HIS A 168 -4.25 -6.77 6.10
N MET A 169 -3.26 -5.98 5.67
CA MET A 169 -1.84 -6.22 5.98
C MET A 169 -1.08 -4.90 6.12
N ILE A 170 -0.13 -4.88 7.04
CA ILE A 170 0.80 -3.76 7.24
C ILE A 170 2.21 -4.30 6.99
N VAL A 171 2.95 -3.66 6.08
CA VAL A 171 4.36 -3.98 5.80
C VAL A 171 5.20 -2.76 6.11
N THR A 172 6.17 -2.95 6.98
CA THR A 172 7.14 -1.92 7.38
C THR A 172 8.56 -2.43 7.17
N GLU A 173 9.56 -1.58 7.41
CA GLU A 173 10.95 -2.02 7.38
C GLU A 173 11.31 -2.99 8.51
N LEU A 174 10.45 -3.12 9.54
CA LEU A 174 10.68 -3.98 10.70
C LEU A 174 9.85 -5.27 10.67
N ALA A 175 8.63 -5.23 10.13
CA ALA A 175 7.68 -6.33 10.28
C ALA A 175 6.63 -6.40 9.16
N VAL A 176 6.08 -7.60 8.99
CA VAL A 176 4.84 -7.89 8.28
C VAL A 176 3.80 -8.28 9.32
N ILE A 177 2.67 -7.59 9.32
CA ILE A 177 1.60 -7.75 10.30
C ILE A 177 0.28 -7.92 9.56
N ASP A 178 -0.41 -9.04 9.82
CA ASP A 178 -1.78 -9.23 9.35
C ASP A 178 -2.76 -8.56 10.30
N VAL A 179 -3.77 -7.91 9.74
CA VAL A 179 -4.91 -7.39 10.48
C VAL A 179 -6.02 -8.44 10.43
N THR A 180 -6.38 -8.97 11.57
CA THR A 180 -7.39 -10.04 11.70
C THR A 180 -8.54 -9.63 12.61
N PRO A 181 -9.67 -10.33 12.59
CA PRO A 181 -10.76 -10.07 13.53
C PRO A 181 -10.37 -10.21 15.01
N THR A 182 -9.28 -10.90 15.29
CA THR A 182 -8.77 -11.13 16.67
C THR A 182 -7.66 -10.14 17.06
N GLY A 183 -7.21 -9.28 16.15
CA GLY A 183 -6.16 -8.29 16.37
C GLY A 183 -5.02 -8.38 15.35
N LEU A 184 -3.91 -7.76 15.67
CA LEU A 184 -2.72 -7.69 14.82
C LEU A 184 -1.85 -8.93 15.03
N VAL A 185 -1.64 -9.72 13.97
CA VAL A 185 -0.81 -10.93 14.01
C VAL A 185 0.55 -10.65 13.38
N LEU A 186 1.62 -10.81 14.14
CA LEU A 186 3.00 -10.67 13.65
C LEU A 186 3.37 -11.89 12.81
N ARG A 187 3.49 -11.71 11.48
CA ARG A 187 3.83 -12.76 10.52
C ARG A 187 5.31 -12.94 10.31
N GLU A 188 6.00 -11.82 10.07
CA GLU A 188 7.43 -11.81 9.77
C GLU A 188 8.10 -10.62 10.44
N ILE A 189 9.39 -10.78 10.71
CA ILE A 189 10.26 -9.68 11.15
C ILE A 189 11.45 -9.55 10.21
N ALA A 190 11.98 -8.35 10.08
CA ALA A 190 13.21 -8.13 9.32
C ALA A 190 14.37 -8.92 9.93
N SER A 191 15.31 -9.39 9.07
CA SER A 191 16.41 -10.26 9.48
C SER A 191 17.34 -9.65 10.53
N ASP A 192 17.37 -8.31 10.60
CA ASP A 192 18.22 -7.50 11.48
C ASP A 192 17.48 -6.95 12.72
N THR A 193 16.28 -7.48 13.04
CA THR A 193 15.52 -7.06 14.21
C THR A 193 15.05 -8.25 15.07
N THR A 194 14.37 -7.95 16.17
CA THR A 194 13.84 -8.94 17.12
C THR A 194 12.36 -8.67 17.38
N VAL A 195 11.63 -9.69 17.83
CA VAL A 195 10.21 -9.57 18.22
C VAL A 195 10.03 -8.49 19.29
N ASP A 196 10.93 -8.44 20.29
CA ASP A 196 10.89 -7.41 21.34
C ASP A 196 11.05 -5.99 20.79
N ALA A 197 11.94 -5.80 19.81
CA ALA A 197 12.15 -4.50 19.17
C ALA A 197 10.90 -4.06 18.38
N VAL A 198 10.29 -4.97 17.63
CA VAL A 198 9.05 -4.73 16.89
C VAL A 198 7.91 -4.41 17.86
N THR A 199 7.74 -5.19 18.92
CA THR A 199 6.71 -4.97 19.93
C THR A 199 6.85 -3.61 20.62
N LYS A 200 8.06 -3.19 20.97
CA LYS A 200 8.33 -1.88 21.56
C LYS A 200 8.06 -0.72 20.60
N ALA A 201 8.27 -0.93 19.30
CA ALA A 201 8.00 0.07 18.26
C ALA A 201 6.52 0.16 17.88
N THR A 202 5.69 -0.79 18.32
CA THR A 202 4.26 -0.88 18.02
C THR A 202 3.43 -0.36 19.19
N GLY A 203 2.49 0.55 18.92
CA GLY A 203 1.59 1.14 19.93
C GLY A 203 0.33 0.33 20.20
N ALA A 204 0.20 -0.87 19.62
CA ALA A 204 -0.90 -1.80 19.82
C ALA A 204 -0.36 -3.18 20.23
N ALA A 205 -1.22 -4.04 20.72
CA ALA A 205 -0.85 -5.41 21.06
C ALA A 205 -0.61 -6.23 19.78
N LEU A 206 0.51 -6.98 19.75
CA LEU A 206 0.80 -7.93 18.69
C LEU A 206 0.55 -9.36 19.19
N LEU A 207 -0.20 -10.11 18.41
CA LEU A 207 -0.35 -11.55 18.59
C LEU A 207 0.83 -12.23 17.90
N VAL A 208 1.61 -13.00 18.66
CA VAL A 208 2.75 -13.77 18.13
C VAL A 208 2.41 -15.25 18.30
N ASP A 209 2.16 -15.92 17.21
CA ASP A 209 1.84 -17.35 17.17
C ASP A 209 3.06 -18.10 16.60
N GLY A 210 3.81 -18.75 17.50
CA GLY A 210 5.06 -19.40 17.14
C GLY A 210 6.22 -18.44 16.85
N GLU A 211 7.19 -18.89 16.07
CA GLU A 211 8.33 -18.07 15.62
C GLU A 211 7.96 -17.34 14.32
N PRO A 212 7.98 -16.00 14.29
CA PRO A 212 7.70 -15.26 13.05
C PRO A 212 8.70 -15.58 11.96
N GLY A 213 8.22 -15.58 10.71
CA GLY A 213 9.10 -15.66 9.54
C GLY A 213 10.10 -14.51 9.48
N ARG A 214 11.05 -14.59 8.53
CA ARG A 214 12.06 -13.54 8.32
C ARG A 214 12.09 -13.08 6.86
N PHE A 215 12.34 -11.79 6.65
CA PHE A 215 12.49 -11.19 5.32
C PHE A 215 13.65 -10.20 5.25
#